data_a974dc9aa20bd389dd435b980d561eee
#
_entry.id   a974dc9aa20bd389dd435b980d561eee
#
_cell.length_a   1.000
_cell.length_b   1.000
_cell.length_c   1.000
_cell.angle_alpha   90.00
_cell.angle_beta   90.00
_cell.angle_gamma   90.00
#
_symmetry.space_group_name_H-M   'P 1'
#
loop_
_entity.id
_entity.type
_entity.pdbx_description
1 polymer ?
#
loop_
_entity_poly.entity_id
_entity_poly.type
_entity_poly.pdbx_seq_one_letter_code
_entity_poly.pdbx_strand_id
1 'polypeptide(L)'
;MNIRRANIEDIPQLAALFDTYRVFYEKASDIEQAKIFLSERIHKNESVIFVAENEAHMLTGFVQLYPLFSSTRMKRFWLLNDLFITSEQRGKGISVALIDAAKELCQTSGSCGMMLETAKSNLIGNNLYPKTGFELDEAHNYYSWDI
;
A
#
# COMPACT_ATOMS: atom_id res chain seq x y z
N MET A 1 17.02 6.67 -5.75
CA MET A 1 15.67 6.13 -5.53
C MET A 1 14.68 7.29 -5.52
N ASN A 2 13.60 7.17 -6.27
CA ASN A 2 12.54 8.16 -6.39
C ASN A 2 11.22 7.57 -5.91
N ILE A 3 10.52 8.25 -5.00
CA ILE A 3 9.14 7.91 -4.60
C ILE A 3 8.20 8.85 -5.32
N ARG A 4 7.25 8.30 -6.07
CA ARG A 4 6.29 9.10 -6.83
C ARG A 4 4.93 8.40 -6.91
N ARG A 5 3.90 9.15 -7.23
CA ARG A 5 2.59 8.56 -7.53
C ARG A 5 2.66 7.75 -8.82
N ALA A 6 2.06 6.57 -8.80
CA ALA A 6 1.91 5.73 -9.99
C ALA A 6 0.90 6.33 -10.96
N ASN A 7 1.10 6.07 -12.23
CA ASN A 7 0.18 6.40 -13.31
C ASN A 7 -0.09 5.18 -14.19
N ILE A 8 -0.87 5.35 -15.25
CA ILE A 8 -1.29 4.23 -16.11
C ILE A 8 -0.13 3.60 -16.88
N GLU A 9 0.95 4.34 -17.13
CA GLU A 9 2.13 3.84 -17.83
C GLU A 9 2.95 2.88 -16.98
N ASP A 10 2.77 2.92 -15.67
CA ASP A 10 3.45 2.02 -14.72
C ASP A 10 2.84 0.62 -14.69
N ILE A 11 1.64 0.43 -15.23
CA ILE A 11 0.89 -0.83 -15.11
C ILE A 11 1.70 -2.08 -15.45
N PRO A 12 2.51 -2.13 -16.52
CA PRO A 12 3.28 -3.33 -16.84
C PRO A 12 4.22 -3.75 -15.69
N GLN A 13 4.97 -2.82 -15.12
CA GLN A 13 5.89 -3.09 -14.02
C GLN A 13 5.15 -3.25 -12.69
N LEU A 14 4.18 -2.40 -12.43
CA LEU A 14 3.39 -2.41 -11.18
C LEU A 14 2.60 -3.71 -11.05
N ALA A 15 2.00 -4.21 -12.13
CA ALA A 15 1.27 -5.48 -12.11
C ALA A 15 2.19 -6.67 -11.82
N ALA A 16 3.42 -6.66 -12.31
CA ALA A 16 4.40 -7.69 -12.00
C ALA A 16 4.79 -7.67 -10.50
N LEU A 17 5.01 -6.48 -9.92
CA LEU A 17 5.24 -6.33 -8.48
C LEU A 17 4.04 -6.78 -7.66
N PHE A 18 2.86 -6.37 -8.05
CA PHE A 18 1.60 -6.72 -7.37
C PHE A 18 1.32 -8.23 -7.44
N ASP A 19 1.60 -8.87 -8.57
CA ASP A 19 1.50 -10.32 -8.69
C ASP A 19 2.49 -11.05 -7.78
N THR A 20 3.74 -10.58 -7.72
CA THR A 20 4.74 -11.10 -6.78
C THR A 20 4.30 -10.94 -5.32
N TYR A 21 3.71 -9.81 -4.97
CA TYR A 21 3.12 -9.57 -3.65
C TYR A 21 1.99 -10.57 -3.35
N ARG A 22 1.09 -10.84 -4.30
CA ARG A 22 0.00 -11.80 -4.14
C ARG A 22 0.52 -13.22 -3.96
N VAL A 23 1.53 -13.62 -4.72
CA VAL A 23 2.20 -14.93 -4.57
C VAL A 23 2.86 -15.06 -3.20
N PHE A 24 3.46 -13.99 -2.68
CA PHE A 24 4.00 -13.96 -1.32
C PHE A 24 2.91 -14.25 -0.25
N TYR A 25 1.66 -13.85 -0.50
CA TYR A 25 0.48 -14.16 0.31
C TYR A 25 -0.27 -15.43 -0.16
N GLU A 26 0.45 -16.37 -0.78
CA GLU A 26 -0.05 -17.70 -1.16
C GLU A 26 -1.20 -17.68 -2.17
N LYS A 27 -1.32 -16.60 -2.96
CA LYS A 27 -2.27 -16.53 -4.07
C LYS A 27 -1.62 -17.04 -5.37
N ALA A 28 -2.43 -17.62 -6.25
CA ALA A 28 -1.95 -18.00 -7.58
C ALA A 28 -1.53 -16.77 -8.39
N SER A 29 -0.46 -16.90 -9.16
CA SER A 29 -0.02 -15.87 -10.10
C SER A 29 -1.08 -15.63 -11.18
N ASP A 30 -1.40 -14.35 -11.43
CA ASP A 30 -2.30 -13.92 -12.50
C ASP A 30 -1.99 -12.46 -12.88
N ILE A 31 -0.95 -12.28 -13.67
CA ILE A 31 -0.48 -10.94 -14.08
C ILE A 31 -1.53 -10.20 -14.91
N GLU A 32 -2.27 -10.89 -15.76
CA GLU A 32 -3.29 -10.24 -16.60
C GLU A 32 -4.44 -9.70 -15.77
N GLN A 33 -4.92 -10.47 -14.80
CA GLN A 33 -5.94 -9.99 -13.86
C GLN A 33 -5.39 -8.86 -12.97
N ALA A 34 -4.13 -8.92 -12.58
CA ALA A 34 -3.47 -7.84 -11.85
C ALA A 34 -3.44 -6.53 -12.66
N LYS A 35 -3.12 -6.59 -13.96
CA LYS A 35 -3.18 -5.42 -14.85
C LYS A 35 -4.58 -4.82 -14.92
N ILE A 36 -5.60 -5.66 -15.09
CA ILE A 36 -7.01 -5.23 -15.15
C ILE A 36 -7.38 -4.54 -13.84
N PHE A 37 -7.15 -5.19 -12.71
CA PHE A 37 -7.49 -4.68 -11.39
C PHE A 37 -6.86 -3.31 -11.11
N LEU A 38 -5.54 -3.19 -11.31
CA LEU A 38 -4.80 -1.95 -11.04
C LEU A 38 -5.17 -0.83 -12.02
N SER A 39 -5.38 -1.15 -13.31
CA SER A 39 -5.84 -0.18 -14.31
C SER A 39 -7.18 0.42 -13.94
N GLU A 40 -8.13 -0.39 -13.49
CA GLU A 40 -9.43 0.09 -13.02
C GLU A 40 -9.31 0.99 -11.79
N ARG A 41 -8.47 0.62 -10.82
CA ARG A 41 -8.23 1.44 -9.61
C ARG A 41 -7.70 2.82 -9.99
N ILE A 42 -6.74 2.89 -10.91
CA ILE A 42 -6.16 4.16 -11.36
C ILE A 42 -7.17 4.98 -12.16
N HIS A 43 -7.82 4.39 -13.16
CA HIS A 43 -8.77 5.10 -14.03
C HIS A 43 -10.00 5.66 -13.27
N LYS A 44 -10.52 4.89 -12.33
CA LYS A 44 -11.69 5.27 -11.54
C LYS A 44 -11.35 6.09 -10.29
N ASN A 45 -10.08 6.39 -10.06
CA ASN A 45 -9.60 7.05 -8.83
C ASN A 45 -10.07 6.35 -7.55
N GLU A 46 -10.10 5.02 -7.57
CA GLU A 46 -10.53 4.20 -6.43
C GLU A 46 -9.40 3.88 -5.45
N SER A 47 -8.16 4.12 -5.85
CA SER A 47 -6.98 4.04 -4.98
C SER A 47 -5.94 5.10 -5.33
N VAL A 48 -5.03 5.33 -4.40
CA VAL A 48 -3.77 6.05 -4.65
C VAL A 48 -2.63 5.06 -4.46
N ILE A 49 -1.75 4.99 -5.44
CA ILE A 49 -0.58 4.11 -5.41
C ILE A 49 0.67 4.96 -5.51
N PHE A 50 1.60 4.77 -4.58
CA PHE A 50 2.96 5.29 -4.72
C PHE A 50 3.92 4.15 -5.03
N VAL A 51 4.90 4.44 -5.86
CA VAL A 51 5.92 3.48 -6.31
C VAL A 51 7.30 3.98 -5.94
N ALA A 52 8.19 3.04 -5.67
CA ALA A 52 9.62 3.29 -5.52
C ALA A 52 10.33 2.90 -6.81
N GLU A 53 10.95 3.87 -7.46
CA GLU A 53 11.68 3.73 -8.72
C GLU A 53 13.18 3.87 -8.47
N ASN A 54 13.97 2.96 -9.01
CA ASN A 54 15.44 3.03 -8.95
C ASN A 54 16.01 3.90 -10.09
N GLU A 55 17.33 4.06 -10.12
CA GLU A 55 18.03 4.85 -11.14
C GLU A 55 17.91 4.29 -12.56
N ALA A 56 17.61 3.01 -12.70
CA ALA A 56 17.37 2.35 -13.99
C ALA A 56 15.87 2.38 -14.39
N HIS A 57 15.05 3.22 -13.74
CA HIS A 57 13.61 3.35 -13.98
C HIS A 57 12.82 2.05 -13.75
N MET A 58 13.34 1.16 -12.91
CA MET A 58 12.64 -0.06 -12.52
C MET A 58 11.89 0.16 -11.20
N LEU A 59 10.66 -0.29 -11.15
CA LEU A 59 9.86 -0.26 -9.93
C LEU A 59 10.35 -1.36 -8.96
N THR A 60 10.65 -0.97 -7.74
CA THR A 60 11.23 -1.84 -6.71
C THR A 60 10.33 -2.04 -5.49
N GLY A 61 9.25 -1.30 -5.42
CA GLY A 61 8.26 -1.40 -4.36
C GLY A 61 7.05 -0.52 -4.64
N PHE A 62 5.99 -0.75 -3.91
CA PHE A 62 4.78 0.06 -3.97
C PHE A 62 4.03 0.07 -2.64
N VAL A 63 3.20 1.08 -2.45
CA VAL A 63 2.14 1.15 -1.43
C VAL A 63 0.84 1.53 -2.11
N GLN A 64 -0.25 0.84 -1.78
CA GLN A 64 -1.59 1.15 -2.27
C GLN A 64 -2.51 1.54 -1.12
N LEU A 65 -3.21 2.66 -1.29
CA LEU A 65 -4.13 3.20 -0.31
C LEU A 65 -5.54 3.31 -0.90
N TYR A 66 -6.53 2.87 -0.13
CA TYR A 66 -7.94 3.05 -0.46
C TYR A 66 -8.56 4.19 0.34
N PRO A 67 -9.35 5.06 -0.30
CA PRO A 67 -10.07 6.11 0.42
C PRO A 67 -11.24 5.51 1.19
N LEU A 68 -11.36 5.89 2.46
CA LEU A 68 -12.46 5.57 3.34
C LEU A 68 -13.03 6.85 3.96
N PHE A 69 -14.15 6.75 4.67
CA PHE A 69 -14.76 7.85 5.39
C PHE A 69 -15.04 7.45 6.83
N SER A 70 -14.71 8.34 7.75
CA SER A 70 -15.11 8.23 9.14
C SER A 70 -16.39 9.05 9.37
N SER A 71 -17.50 8.38 9.62
CA SER A 71 -18.78 9.06 9.86
C SER A 71 -18.76 9.86 11.16
N THR A 72 -18.17 9.32 12.23
CA THR A 72 -18.11 10.00 13.53
C THR A 72 -17.21 11.24 13.51
N ARG A 73 -16.15 11.25 12.71
CA ARG A 73 -15.26 12.40 12.52
C ARG A 73 -15.69 13.29 11.36
N MET A 74 -16.63 12.84 10.52
CA MET A 74 -17.09 13.52 9.30
C MET A 74 -15.92 13.91 8.38
N LYS A 75 -14.95 13.02 8.24
CA LYS A 75 -13.73 13.24 7.46
C LYS A 75 -13.34 11.98 6.69
N ARG A 76 -12.59 12.19 5.61
CA ARG A 76 -11.87 11.11 4.92
C ARG A 76 -10.80 10.52 5.85
N PHE A 77 -10.53 9.23 5.69
CA PHE A 77 -9.29 8.61 6.12
C PHE A 77 -8.83 7.58 5.09
N TRP A 78 -7.63 7.05 5.25
CA TRP A 78 -7.04 6.15 4.28
C TRP A 78 -6.82 4.77 4.87
N LEU A 79 -7.02 3.73 4.05
CA LEU A 79 -6.58 2.38 4.34
C LEU A 79 -5.29 2.12 3.57
N LEU A 80 -4.16 1.96 4.27
CA LEU A 80 -2.95 1.41 3.69
C LEU A 80 -3.17 -0.09 3.52
N ASN A 81 -3.52 -0.52 2.30
CA ASN A 81 -3.95 -1.89 2.05
C ASN A 81 -2.77 -2.79 1.67
N ASP A 82 -1.87 -2.31 0.83
CA ASP A 82 -0.77 -3.09 0.30
C ASP A 82 0.54 -2.31 0.48
N LEU A 83 1.59 -2.99 0.94
CA LEU A 83 2.96 -2.47 1.00
C LEU A 83 3.90 -3.61 0.65
N PHE A 84 4.65 -3.45 -0.43
CA PHE A 84 5.59 -4.46 -0.89
C PHE A 84 6.89 -3.85 -1.40
N ILE A 85 8.00 -4.51 -1.07
CA ILE A 85 9.34 -4.20 -1.56
C ILE A 85 9.95 -5.51 -2.08
N THR A 86 10.55 -5.47 -3.26
CA THR A 86 11.27 -6.63 -3.81
C THR A 86 12.35 -7.09 -2.83
N SER A 87 12.60 -8.40 -2.76
CA SER A 87 13.53 -9.00 -1.78
C SER A 87 14.91 -8.38 -1.80
N GLU A 88 15.44 -8.07 -2.99
CA GLU A 88 16.77 -7.52 -3.24
C GLU A 88 16.91 -6.05 -2.77
N GLN A 89 15.80 -5.38 -2.55
CA GLN A 89 15.75 -3.97 -2.17
C GLN A 89 15.32 -3.74 -0.71
N ARG A 90 15.04 -4.80 0.03
CA ARG A 90 14.70 -4.71 1.46
C ARG A 90 15.88 -4.21 2.29
N GLY A 91 15.58 -3.66 3.45
CA GLY A 91 16.61 -3.15 4.38
C GLY A 91 17.22 -1.79 3.98
N LYS A 92 16.75 -1.16 2.89
CA LYS A 92 17.28 0.11 2.36
C LYS A 92 16.38 1.33 2.66
N GLY A 93 15.43 1.20 3.58
CA GLY A 93 14.53 2.29 3.99
C GLY A 93 13.37 2.59 3.02
N ILE A 94 13.19 1.79 1.95
CA ILE A 94 12.16 2.03 0.92
C ILE A 94 10.75 1.97 1.50
N SER A 95 10.48 1.03 2.39
CA SER A 95 9.18 0.91 3.06
C SER A 95 8.84 2.15 3.89
N VAL A 96 9.83 2.70 4.58
CA VAL A 96 9.66 3.95 5.34
C VAL A 96 9.33 5.11 4.40
N ALA A 97 10.08 5.26 3.31
CA ALA A 97 9.85 6.32 2.34
C ALA A 97 8.46 6.23 1.67
N LEU A 98 7.97 5.01 1.38
CA LEU A 98 6.61 4.81 0.87
C LEU A 98 5.53 5.13 1.92
N ILE A 99 5.76 4.78 3.19
CA ILE A 99 4.88 5.16 4.29
C ILE A 99 4.85 6.68 4.49
N ASP A 100 5.99 7.35 4.36
CA ASP A 100 6.07 8.81 4.47
C ASP A 100 5.27 9.50 3.34
N ALA A 101 5.34 9.00 2.10
CA ALA A 101 4.50 9.48 1.01
C ALA A 101 2.98 9.25 1.30
N ALA A 102 2.63 8.13 1.91
CA ALA A 102 1.26 7.86 2.33
C ALA A 102 0.80 8.84 3.43
N LYS A 103 1.66 9.19 4.38
CA LYS A 103 1.37 10.19 5.42
C LYS A 103 1.19 11.59 4.84
N GLU A 104 2.04 11.97 3.88
CA GLU A 104 1.89 13.24 3.17
C GLU A 104 0.55 13.32 2.44
N LEU A 105 0.11 12.23 1.79
CA LEU A 105 -1.23 12.14 1.21
C LEU A 105 -2.32 12.36 2.27
N CYS A 106 -2.21 11.75 3.43
CA CYS A 106 -3.17 11.96 4.53
C CYS A 106 -3.26 13.44 4.93
N GLN A 107 -2.14 14.11 5.06
CA GLN A 107 -2.08 15.53 5.43
C GLN A 107 -2.66 16.42 4.33
N THR A 108 -2.24 16.23 3.10
CA THR A 108 -2.64 17.07 1.96
C THR A 108 -4.08 16.86 1.51
N SER A 109 -4.65 15.67 1.75
CA SER A 109 -6.07 15.36 1.45
C SER A 109 -7.05 15.79 2.54
N GLY A 110 -6.59 16.39 3.63
CA GLY A 110 -7.44 16.78 4.76
C GLY A 110 -8.07 15.60 5.50
N SER A 111 -7.46 14.42 5.43
CA SER A 111 -7.96 13.22 6.11
C SER A 111 -7.71 13.28 7.62
N CYS A 112 -8.45 12.48 8.38
CA CYS A 112 -8.26 12.39 9.82
C CYS A 112 -7.22 11.34 10.23
N GLY A 113 -6.65 10.60 9.28
CA GLY A 113 -5.64 9.59 9.56
C GLY A 113 -5.61 8.45 8.55
N MET A 114 -4.91 7.41 8.92
CA MET A 114 -4.69 6.21 8.13
C MET A 114 -4.71 5.00 9.05
N MET A 115 -5.26 3.90 8.58
CA MET A 115 -5.23 2.60 9.25
C MET A 115 -4.63 1.53 8.34
N LEU A 116 -4.22 0.43 8.93
CA LEU A 116 -3.80 -0.77 8.23
C LEU A 116 -4.10 -2.01 9.07
N GLU A 117 -4.14 -3.15 8.42
CA GLU A 117 -4.09 -4.45 9.09
C GLU A 117 -2.87 -5.25 8.60
N THR A 118 -2.33 -6.09 9.45
CA THR A 118 -1.29 -7.05 9.10
C THR A 118 -1.45 -8.30 9.95
N ALA A 119 -1.02 -9.44 9.43
CA ALA A 119 -1.06 -10.68 10.19
C ALA A 119 -0.23 -10.57 11.47
N LYS A 120 -0.71 -11.11 12.58
CA LYS A 120 0.06 -11.16 13.84
C LYS A 120 1.41 -11.87 13.67
N SER A 121 1.49 -12.82 12.75
CA SER A 121 2.71 -13.56 12.40
C SER A 121 3.70 -12.77 11.54
N ASN A 122 3.29 -11.64 10.97
CA ASN A 122 4.18 -10.77 10.18
C ASN A 122 5.09 -9.95 11.11
N LEU A 123 6.15 -10.56 11.58
CA LEU A 123 7.09 -9.92 12.53
C LEU A 123 7.74 -8.67 11.94
N ILE A 124 8.05 -8.67 10.64
CA ILE A 124 8.68 -7.53 9.96
C ILE A 124 7.72 -6.33 9.96
N GLY A 125 6.47 -6.54 9.56
CA GLY A 125 5.44 -5.49 9.56
C GLY A 125 5.14 -4.99 10.98
N ASN A 126 4.94 -5.91 11.92
CA ASN A 126 4.65 -5.56 13.32
C ASN A 126 5.80 -4.82 14.03
N ASN A 127 7.02 -4.90 13.51
CA ASN A 127 8.14 -4.07 13.95
C ASN A 127 8.24 -2.74 13.17
N LEU A 128 7.86 -2.72 11.90
CA LEU A 128 7.95 -1.54 11.03
C LEU A 128 6.91 -0.48 11.42
N TYR A 129 5.66 -0.87 11.57
CA TYR A 129 4.57 0.08 11.72
C TYR A 129 4.67 0.93 13.00
N PRO A 130 4.97 0.40 14.19
CA PRO A 130 5.20 1.22 15.37
C PRO A 130 6.38 2.21 15.20
N LYS A 131 7.47 1.78 14.56
CA LYS A 131 8.63 2.65 14.28
C LYS A 131 8.29 3.80 13.32
N THR A 132 7.27 3.63 12.50
CA THR A 132 6.77 4.66 11.59
C THR A 132 5.57 5.43 12.16
N GLY A 133 5.28 5.30 13.46
CA GLY A 133 4.29 6.09 14.17
C GLY A 133 2.85 5.58 14.08
N PHE A 134 2.64 4.32 13.68
CA PHE A 134 1.35 3.65 13.85
C PHE A 134 1.25 3.10 15.26
N GLU A 135 0.04 3.12 15.80
CA GLU A 135 -0.27 2.53 17.09
C GLU A 135 -1.19 1.31 16.90
N LEU A 136 -0.95 0.26 17.66
CA LEU A 136 -1.85 -0.90 17.67
C LEU A 136 -3.19 -0.50 18.28
N ASP A 137 -4.29 -0.77 17.57
CA ASP A 137 -5.62 -0.56 18.12
C ASP A 137 -6.01 -1.74 19.02
N GLU A 138 -5.98 -1.52 20.32
CA GLU A 138 -6.38 -2.50 21.33
C GLU A 138 -7.82 -2.31 21.81
N ALA A 139 -8.49 -1.22 21.36
CA ALA A 139 -9.83 -0.86 21.80
C ALA A 139 -10.96 -1.45 20.94
N HIS A 140 -10.64 -1.91 19.73
CA HIS A 140 -11.62 -2.37 18.75
C HIS A 140 -11.35 -3.79 18.30
N ASN A 141 -12.41 -4.57 18.09
CA ASN A 141 -12.36 -5.84 17.37
C ASN A 141 -12.76 -5.60 15.91
N TYR A 142 -12.12 -6.33 15.00
CA TYR A 142 -12.42 -6.32 13.58
C TYR A 142 -13.03 -7.65 13.19
N TYR A 143 -14.13 -7.61 12.46
CA TYR A 143 -14.86 -8.79 12.01
C TYR A 143 -14.88 -8.82 10.49
N SER A 144 -14.73 -10.00 9.89
CA SER A 144 -14.91 -10.22 8.46
C SER A 144 -16.12 -11.09 8.19
N TRP A 145 -16.70 -10.91 7.03
CA TRP A 145 -17.73 -11.80 6.47
C TRP A 145 -17.39 -12.02 5.00
N ASP A 146 -17.17 -13.28 4.63
CA ASP A 146 -16.78 -13.68 3.29
C ASP A 146 -17.97 -14.36 2.58
N ILE A 147 -18.00 -14.26 1.24
CA ILE A 147 -19.02 -14.89 0.38
C ILE A 147 -18.53 -16.26 -0.08
#